data_085efa765da9a6ad1b3b725cd1055991
#
_entry.id   085efa765da9a6ad1b3b725cd1055991
#
_cell.length_a   1.000
_cell.length_b   1.000
_cell.length_c   1.000
_cell.angle_alpha   90.00
_cell.angle_beta   90.00
_cell.angle_gamma   90.00
#
_symmetry.space_group_name_H-M   'P 1'
#
loop_
_entity.id
_entity.type
_entity.pdbx_description
1 polymer ?
#
loop_
_entity_poly.entity_id
_entity_poly.type
_entity_poly.pdbx_seq_one_letter_code
_entity_poly.pdbx_strand_id
1 'polypeptide(L)'
;MNIVNLNCNQIKPTMQELEKLNNITTQTRRDILRMVHKVNSGHPGGSLGCAEFLVTLFNSVMKRNDDFSMDGINEDIFFLSNGHISPVFYSVLARCGYFDVDELNTFRLINSRLQGHPTTHEGLPGVRIASGSLGQGLSVAIGASLSKKINKDDNLVYCLMGDGELQEGQNWEAIMYAAAKNVDNIIATIDLNGQQIDGSTDDVIKLGNVRTKFESFGWDVIEIDNGNNITDIFNGLEKAKSKTFLGKPVCILLKTIMGNGVDFMMHTHEWHGKAPNDEQLEIGLKQNPETLGDY
;
A
#
# COMPACT_ATOMS: atom_id res chain seq x y z
N MET A 1 -44.94 0.30 6.43
CA MET A 1 -43.51 0.55 6.54
C MET A 1 -42.84 -0.20 5.40
N ASN A 2 -42.56 0.49 4.30
CA ASN A 2 -41.88 -0.10 3.15
C ASN A 2 -40.38 -0.13 3.43
N ILE A 3 -39.85 -1.33 3.59
CA ILE A 3 -38.40 -1.57 3.63
C ILE A 3 -37.89 -1.32 2.20
N VAL A 4 -37.27 -0.17 1.97
CA VAL A 4 -36.54 0.10 0.75
C VAL A 4 -35.31 -0.77 0.79
N ASN A 5 -35.34 -1.88 0.03
CA ASN A 5 -34.13 -2.64 -0.30
C ASN A 5 -33.22 -1.71 -1.13
N LEU A 6 -32.27 -1.07 -0.48
CA LEU A 6 -31.13 -0.47 -1.15
C LEU A 6 -30.29 -1.62 -1.73
N ASN A 7 -30.62 -2.01 -2.96
CA ASN A 7 -29.65 -2.72 -3.80
C ASN A 7 -28.43 -1.82 -3.95
N CYS A 8 -27.41 -2.03 -3.13
CA CYS A 8 -26.06 -1.58 -3.43
C CYS A 8 -25.65 -2.27 -4.72
N ASN A 9 -25.87 -1.62 -5.85
CA ASN A 9 -25.19 -1.99 -7.09
C ASN A 9 -23.69 -1.91 -6.76
N GLN A 10 -23.04 -3.06 -6.58
CA GLN A 10 -21.59 -3.13 -6.46
C GLN A 10 -21.05 -2.54 -7.77
N ILE A 11 -20.42 -1.37 -7.67
CA ILE A 11 -19.67 -0.77 -8.77
C ILE A 11 -18.48 -1.70 -8.99
N LYS A 12 -18.55 -2.57 -9.98
CA LYS A 12 -17.44 -3.45 -10.35
C LYS A 12 -16.62 -2.75 -11.44
N PRO A 13 -15.29 -2.88 -11.41
CA PRO A 13 -14.49 -2.41 -12.54
C PRO A 13 -14.96 -3.11 -13.82
N THR A 14 -15.00 -2.37 -14.90
CA THR A 14 -15.30 -2.95 -16.22
C THR A 14 -14.20 -3.93 -16.64
N MET A 15 -14.49 -4.81 -17.58
CA MET A 15 -13.47 -5.75 -18.11
C MET A 15 -12.25 -5.01 -18.65
N GLN A 16 -12.44 -3.88 -19.31
CA GLN A 16 -11.35 -3.06 -19.84
C GLN A 16 -10.51 -2.42 -18.73
N GLU A 17 -11.13 -1.95 -17.66
CA GLU A 17 -10.41 -1.44 -16.48
C GLU A 17 -9.62 -2.55 -15.77
N LEU A 18 -10.21 -3.74 -15.63
CA LEU A 18 -9.51 -4.89 -15.06
C LEU A 18 -8.30 -5.30 -15.89
N GLU A 19 -8.43 -5.35 -17.21
CA GLU A 19 -7.31 -5.64 -18.11
C GLU A 19 -6.20 -4.58 -17.98
N LYS A 20 -6.56 -3.29 -17.96
CA LYS A 20 -5.61 -2.19 -17.74
C LYS A 20 -4.88 -2.34 -16.41
N LEU A 21 -5.60 -2.58 -15.31
CA LEU A 21 -5.00 -2.73 -13.98
C LEU A 21 -4.09 -3.96 -13.90
N ASN A 22 -4.48 -5.08 -14.50
CA ASN A 22 -3.65 -6.28 -14.59
C ASN A 22 -2.35 -6.02 -15.35
N ASN A 23 -2.41 -5.31 -16.47
CA ASN A 23 -1.23 -4.94 -17.25
C ASN A 23 -0.28 -4.04 -16.45
N ILE A 24 -0.81 -3.03 -15.74
CA ILE A 24 0.00 -2.16 -14.87
C ILE A 24 0.62 -2.99 -13.74
N THR A 25 -0.14 -3.88 -13.12
CA THR A 25 0.33 -4.72 -12.02
C THR A 25 1.47 -5.65 -12.47
N THR A 26 1.31 -6.30 -13.62
CA THR A 26 2.33 -7.17 -14.19
C THR A 26 3.62 -6.40 -14.49
N GLN A 27 3.50 -5.21 -15.07
CA GLN A 27 4.66 -4.35 -15.32
C GLN A 27 5.31 -3.85 -14.02
N THR A 28 4.48 -3.49 -13.02
CA THR A 28 4.98 -3.09 -11.70
C THR A 28 5.82 -4.20 -11.04
N ARG A 29 5.42 -5.47 -11.16
CA ARG A 29 6.24 -6.60 -10.67
C ARG A 29 7.57 -6.71 -11.41
N ARG A 30 7.59 -6.49 -12.71
CA ARG A 30 8.85 -6.44 -13.49
C ARG A 30 9.75 -5.32 -12.99
N ASP A 31 9.19 -4.12 -12.80
CA ASP A 31 9.93 -2.96 -12.30
C ASP A 31 10.55 -3.24 -10.93
N ILE A 32 9.80 -3.86 -10.00
CA ILE A 32 10.28 -4.27 -8.67
C ILE A 32 11.49 -5.20 -8.79
N LEU A 33 11.36 -6.27 -9.59
CA LEU A 33 12.43 -7.27 -9.77
C LEU A 33 13.70 -6.63 -10.34
N ARG A 34 13.54 -5.79 -11.37
CA ARG A 34 14.67 -5.11 -12.05
C ARG A 34 15.36 -4.11 -11.13
N MET A 35 14.61 -3.26 -10.41
CA MET A 35 15.16 -2.31 -9.43
C MET A 35 16.00 -3.01 -8.36
N VAL A 36 15.43 -4.02 -7.72
CA VAL A 36 16.07 -4.73 -6.59
C VAL A 36 17.28 -5.53 -7.05
N HIS A 37 17.16 -6.21 -8.19
CA HIS A 37 18.27 -6.98 -8.77
C HIS A 37 19.47 -6.09 -9.13
N LYS A 38 19.24 -4.97 -9.84
CA LYS A 38 20.28 -4.08 -10.34
C LYS A 38 21.27 -3.63 -9.26
N VAL A 39 20.79 -3.38 -8.05
CA VAL A 39 21.62 -2.92 -6.93
C VAL A 39 21.88 -4.01 -5.89
N ASN A 40 21.44 -5.24 -6.17
CA ASN A 40 21.50 -6.39 -5.27
C ASN A 40 21.04 -6.05 -3.84
N SER A 41 19.96 -5.25 -3.74
CA SER A 41 19.44 -4.74 -2.46
C SER A 41 18.00 -4.27 -2.59
N GLY A 42 17.17 -4.55 -1.59
CA GLY A 42 15.77 -4.11 -1.51
C GLY A 42 14.85 -5.18 -0.95
N HIS A 43 13.55 -4.88 -0.92
CA HIS A 43 12.54 -5.73 -0.30
C HIS A 43 11.51 -6.16 -1.36
N PRO A 44 11.81 -7.21 -2.17
CA PRO A 44 10.91 -7.63 -3.24
C PRO A 44 9.64 -8.30 -2.73
N GLY A 45 9.71 -9.09 -1.65
CA GLY A 45 8.58 -9.92 -1.20
C GLY A 45 7.33 -9.12 -0.86
N GLY A 46 7.43 -8.17 0.06
CA GLY A 46 6.30 -7.29 0.42
C GLY A 46 5.90 -6.37 -0.73
N SER A 47 6.87 -5.91 -1.54
CA SER A 47 6.60 -5.11 -2.75
C SER A 47 5.72 -5.86 -3.75
N LEU A 48 6.05 -7.12 -4.04
CA LEU A 48 5.27 -7.99 -4.93
C LEU A 48 3.88 -8.31 -4.34
N GLY A 49 3.81 -8.53 -3.02
CA GLY A 49 2.55 -8.80 -2.31
C GLY A 49 1.56 -7.65 -2.36
N CYS A 50 2.03 -6.39 -2.36
CA CYS A 50 1.19 -5.19 -2.36
C CYS A 50 0.96 -4.58 -3.75
N ALA A 51 1.42 -5.21 -4.84
CA ALA A 51 1.37 -4.63 -6.18
C ALA A 51 -0.07 -4.36 -6.63
N GLU A 52 -0.99 -5.33 -6.52
CA GLU A 52 -2.39 -5.18 -6.88
C GLU A 52 -3.08 -4.08 -6.08
N PHE A 53 -2.80 -4.02 -4.78
CA PHE A 53 -3.41 -3.03 -3.89
C PHE A 53 -3.02 -1.61 -4.30
N LEU A 54 -1.71 -1.33 -4.42
CA LEU A 54 -1.24 0.02 -4.75
C LEU A 54 -1.63 0.42 -6.17
N VAL A 55 -1.55 -0.49 -7.15
CA VAL A 55 -2.01 -0.22 -8.51
C VAL A 55 -3.49 0.11 -8.53
N THR A 56 -4.34 -0.65 -7.85
CA THR A 56 -5.78 -0.40 -7.79
C THR A 56 -6.09 0.92 -7.08
N LEU A 57 -5.45 1.17 -5.94
CA LEU A 57 -5.64 2.39 -5.16
C LEU A 57 -5.32 3.63 -5.98
N PHE A 58 -4.14 3.69 -6.59
CA PHE A 58 -3.65 4.88 -7.30
C PHE A 58 -4.29 5.10 -8.67
N ASN A 59 -4.73 4.04 -9.37
CA ASN A 59 -5.26 4.16 -10.73
C ASN A 59 -6.79 4.20 -10.80
N SER A 60 -7.51 3.79 -9.73
CA SER A 60 -8.97 3.64 -9.82
C SER A 60 -9.75 4.20 -8.64
N VAL A 61 -9.12 4.42 -7.48
CA VAL A 61 -9.85 4.73 -6.25
C VAL A 61 -9.53 6.10 -5.68
N MET A 62 -8.26 6.47 -5.60
CA MET A 62 -7.81 7.76 -5.07
C MET A 62 -8.15 8.91 -6.01
N LYS A 63 -8.70 9.98 -5.46
CA LYS A 63 -8.82 11.27 -6.13
C LYS A 63 -7.48 12.01 -6.05
N ARG A 64 -6.81 12.16 -7.17
CA ARG A 64 -5.51 12.80 -7.27
C ARG A 64 -5.56 14.02 -8.18
N ASN A 65 -4.77 15.03 -7.88
CA ASN A 65 -4.52 16.14 -8.79
C ASN A 65 -3.43 15.75 -9.80
N ASP A 66 -3.43 16.36 -10.98
CA ASP A 66 -2.43 16.13 -12.02
C ASP A 66 -1.04 16.64 -11.56
N ASP A 67 -1.01 17.78 -10.88
CA ASP A 67 0.21 18.36 -10.31
C ASP A 67 0.36 17.99 -8.84
N PHE A 68 1.50 17.40 -8.50
CA PHE A 68 1.82 17.04 -7.11
C PHE A 68 2.05 18.27 -6.24
N SER A 69 1.37 18.31 -5.08
CA SER A 69 1.63 19.26 -4.00
C SER A 69 1.88 18.52 -2.69
N MET A 70 2.87 18.98 -1.91
CA MET A 70 3.10 18.44 -0.57
C MET A 70 1.91 18.63 0.36
N ASP A 71 1.16 19.72 0.19
CA ASP A 71 0.00 20.04 1.03
C ASP A 71 -1.20 19.14 0.76
N GLY A 72 -1.31 18.55 -0.45
CA GLY A 72 -2.38 17.62 -0.84
C GLY A 72 -3.78 18.20 -0.69
N ILE A 73 -3.95 19.52 -0.95
CA ILE A 73 -5.24 20.22 -0.83
C ILE A 73 -6.18 19.79 -1.95
N ASN A 74 -7.43 19.49 -1.61
CA ASN A 74 -8.49 19.05 -2.54
C ASN A 74 -8.20 17.72 -3.26
N GLU A 75 -7.30 16.89 -2.75
CA GLU A 75 -7.03 15.54 -3.23
C GLU A 75 -6.93 14.54 -2.06
N ASP A 76 -7.09 13.25 -2.35
CA ASP A 76 -6.75 12.20 -1.40
C ASP A 76 -5.22 12.12 -1.25
N ILE A 77 -4.75 11.78 -0.06
CA ILE A 77 -3.33 11.61 0.18
C ILE A 77 -3.00 10.22 0.69
N PHE A 78 -1.82 9.74 0.34
CA PHE A 78 -1.34 8.40 0.70
C PHE A 78 -0.02 8.48 1.47
N PHE A 79 0.08 7.68 2.52
CA PHE A 79 1.29 7.47 3.31
C PHE A 79 1.70 5.99 3.30
N LEU A 80 2.93 5.73 2.88
CA LEU A 80 3.56 4.42 2.97
C LEU A 80 4.27 4.31 4.31
N SER A 81 3.69 3.64 5.31
CA SER A 81 4.31 3.46 6.63
C SER A 81 5.40 2.40 6.60
N ASN A 82 5.12 1.25 5.98
CA ASN A 82 6.08 0.17 5.74
C ASN A 82 7.06 0.51 4.60
N GLY A 83 7.85 1.57 4.80
CA GLY A 83 8.69 2.20 3.78
C GLY A 83 9.72 1.30 3.11
N HIS A 84 9.98 0.10 3.63
CA HIS A 84 10.87 -0.88 3.02
C HIS A 84 10.31 -1.43 1.70
N ILE A 85 8.99 -1.42 1.47
CA ILE A 85 8.41 -1.78 0.18
C ILE A 85 8.42 -0.61 -0.83
N SER A 86 9.39 0.28 -0.74
CA SER A 86 9.61 1.40 -1.66
C SER A 86 9.65 1.00 -3.15
N PRO A 87 10.14 -0.19 -3.57
CA PRO A 87 10.14 -0.56 -4.98
C PRO A 87 8.75 -0.54 -5.63
N VAL A 88 7.74 -1.13 -4.99
CA VAL A 88 6.37 -1.08 -5.54
C VAL A 88 5.82 0.33 -5.55
N PHE A 89 6.09 1.13 -4.50
CA PHE A 89 5.62 2.50 -4.42
C PHE A 89 6.20 3.37 -5.52
N TYR A 90 7.52 3.29 -5.76
CA TYR A 90 8.18 4.05 -6.83
C TYR A 90 7.70 3.64 -8.22
N SER A 91 7.53 2.34 -8.48
CA SER A 91 6.98 1.88 -9.76
C SER A 91 5.58 2.44 -9.98
N VAL A 92 4.70 2.36 -8.98
CA VAL A 92 3.33 2.88 -9.10
C VAL A 92 3.33 4.40 -9.30
N LEU A 93 4.14 5.16 -8.57
CA LEU A 93 4.24 6.61 -8.76
C LEU A 93 4.73 6.98 -10.16
N ALA A 94 5.80 6.34 -10.65
CA ALA A 94 6.32 6.58 -12.00
C ALA A 94 5.27 6.23 -13.08
N ARG A 95 4.63 5.06 -12.97
CA ARG A 95 3.58 4.61 -13.90
C ARG A 95 2.30 5.45 -13.81
N CYS A 96 2.10 6.19 -12.72
CA CYS A 96 1.04 7.19 -12.57
C CYS A 96 1.46 8.60 -13.05
N GLY A 97 2.68 8.78 -13.56
CA GLY A 97 3.15 10.03 -14.14
C GLY A 97 3.71 11.05 -13.15
N TYR A 98 4.00 10.65 -11.89
CA TYR A 98 4.62 11.57 -10.93
C TYR A 98 6.07 11.93 -11.29
N PHE A 99 6.78 11.04 -11.95
CA PHE A 99 8.13 11.24 -12.48
C PHE A 99 8.40 10.23 -13.62
N ASP A 100 9.50 10.44 -14.34
CA ASP A 100 9.86 9.61 -15.49
C ASP A 100 10.14 8.16 -15.07
N VAL A 101 9.58 7.20 -15.82
CA VAL A 101 9.77 5.76 -15.58
C VAL A 101 11.24 5.36 -15.66
N ASP A 102 12.05 6.00 -16.53
CA ASP A 102 13.48 5.76 -16.65
C ASP A 102 14.24 6.05 -15.35
N GLU A 103 13.71 6.89 -14.47
CA GLU A 103 14.32 7.18 -13.16
C GLU A 103 14.33 5.95 -12.24
N LEU A 104 13.48 4.95 -12.45
CA LEU A 104 13.49 3.68 -11.72
C LEU A 104 14.87 2.98 -11.82
N ASN A 105 15.59 3.24 -12.91
CA ASN A 105 16.97 2.77 -13.09
C ASN A 105 17.96 3.26 -12.03
N THR A 106 17.60 4.30 -11.28
CA THR A 106 18.47 4.92 -10.29
C THR A 106 18.22 4.46 -8.86
N PHE A 107 17.28 3.52 -8.65
CA PHE A 107 16.91 3.01 -7.33
C PHE A 107 18.15 2.68 -6.48
N ARG A 108 18.24 3.24 -5.28
CA ARG A 108 19.35 3.09 -4.31
C ARG A 108 20.74 3.50 -4.82
N LEU A 109 20.85 4.14 -5.96
CA LEU A 109 22.15 4.68 -6.39
C LEU A 109 22.47 5.96 -5.60
N ILE A 110 23.78 6.27 -5.51
CA ILE A 110 24.24 7.53 -4.90
C ILE A 110 23.63 8.71 -5.67
N ASN A 111 23.12 9.70 -4.96
CA ASN A 111 22.44 10.89 -5.49
C ASN A 111 21.11 10.63 -6.23
N SER A 112 20.54 9.43 -6.14
CA SER A 112 19.19 9.16 -6.62
C SER A 112 18.14 9.72 -5.68
N ARG A 113 17.00 10.17 -6.24
CA ARG A 113 15.82 10.51 -5.45
C ARG A 113 15.06 9.26 -4.95
N LEU A 114 15.31 8.09 -5.58
CA LEU A 114 14.69 6.81 -5.25
C LEU A 114 15.52 6.08 -4.18
N GLN A 115 15.45 6.58 -2.95
CA GLN A 115 16.15 6.02 -1.81
C GLN A 115 15.58 4.65 -1.42
N GLY A 116 16.37 3.84 -0.71
CA GLY A 116 15.93 2.51 -0.24
C GLY A 116 14.68 2.54 0.64
N HIS A 117 14.46 3.64 1.36
CA HIS A 117 13.23 4.00 2.05
C HIS A 117 12.86 5.42 1.59
N PRO A 118 11.57 5.71 1.36
CA PRO A 118 11.16 7.02 0.89
C PRO A 118 11.57 8.13 1.86
N THR A 119 11.99 9.26 1.31
CA THR A 119 12.32 10.46 2.09
C THR A 119 11.82 11.71 1.39
N THR A 120 11.31 12.65 2.16
CA THR A 120 10.84 13.95 1.64
C THR A 120 11.98 14.90 1.28
N HIS A 121 13.19 14.65 1.79
CA HIS A 121 14.37 15.47 1.53
C HIS A 121 14.72 15.49 0.03
N GLU A 122 14.53 14.38 -0.65
CA GLU A 122 14.86 14.23 -2.09
C GLU A 122 13.83 14.91 -3.02
N GLY A 123 12.73 15.42 -2.48
CA GLY A 123 11.70 16.11 -3.26
C GLY A 123 11.04 15.25 -4.35
N LEU A 124 10.98 13.93 -4.18
CA LEU A 124 10.34 13.04 -5.15
C LEU A 124 8.83 13.25 -5.12
N PRO A 125 8.20 13.62 -6.26
CA PRO A 125 6.75 13.77 -6.33
C PRO A 125 6.02 12.48 -5.90
N GLY A 126 4.93 12.64 -5.12
CA GLY A 126 4.16 11.52 -4.57
C GLY A 126 4.61 11.09 -3.17
N VAL A 127 5.82 11.44 -2.73
CA VAL A 127 6.34 11.09 -1.40
C VAL A 127 6.09 12.22 -0.40
N ARG A 128 5.21 11.96 0.59
CA ARG A 128 4.80 12.94 1.62
C ARG A 128 5.31 12.64 3.03
N ILE A 129 6.01 11.53 3.21
CA ILE A 129 6.60 11.13 4.49
C ILE A 129 7.96 10.47 4.26
N ALA A 130 8.90 10.74 5.13
CA ALA A 130 10.07 9.88 5.30
C ALA A 130 9.65 8.65 6.11
N SER A 131 9.79 7.46 5.54
CA SER A 131 9.37 6.21 6.17
C SER A 131 10.50 5.17 6.18
N GLY A 132 10.28 4.05 6.90
CA GLY A 132 11.30 3.03 7.14
C GLY A 132 11.54 2.79 8.63
N SER A 133 11.32 3.78 9.49
CA SER A 133 11.10 3.57 10.92
C SER A 133 9.67 3.13 11.11
N LEU A 134 9.47 1.83 11.30
CA LEU A 134 8.13 1.23 11.40
C LEU A 134 7.35 1.81 12.60
N GLY A 135 6.03 1.88 12.46
CA GLY A 135 5.13 2.41 13.49
C GLY A 135 4.88 3.91 13.43
N GLN A 136 5.63 4.68 12.60
CA GLN A 136 5.51 6.15 12.57
C GLN A 136 4.39 6.64 11.63
N GLY A 137 4.16 5.93 10.52
CA GLY A 137 3.32 6.42 9.42
C GLY A 137 1.87 6.64 9.81
N LEU A 138 1.29 5.79 10.65
CA LEU A 138 -0.11 5.94 11.08
C LEU A 138 -0.33 7.24 11.86
N SER A 139 0.58 7.60 12.77
CA SER A 139 0.49 8.86 13.53
C SER A 139 0.54 10.08 12.61
N VAL A 140 1.39 10.05 11.58
CA VAL A 140 1.47 11.12 10.57
C VAL A 140 0.18 11.19 9.75
N ALA A 141 -0.34 10.04 9.30
CA ALA A 141 -1.59 9.96 8.56
C ALA A 141 -2.79 10.52 9.37
N ILE A 142 -2.85 10.23 10.66
CA ILE A 142 -3.86 10.79 11.58
C ILE A 142 -3.72 12.31 11.68
N GLY A 143 -2.50 12.83 11.80
CA GLY A 143 -2.23 14.27 11.80
C GLY A 143 -2.72 14.95 10.52
N ALA A 144 -2.42 14.36 9.36
CA ALA A 144 -2.89 14.84 8.07
C ALA A 144 -4.42 14.79 7.94
N SER A 145 -5.06 13.71 8.45
CA SER A 145 -6.52 13.59 8.50
C SER A 145 -7.18 14.69 9.32
N LEU A 146 -6.61 14.99 10.49
CA LEU A 146 -7.08 16.10 11.33
C LEU A 146 -6.88 17.45 10.64
N SER A 147 -5.74 17.66 9.97
CA SER A 147 -5.49 18.88 9.17
C SER A 147 -6.55 19.07 8.09
N LYS A 148 -6.90 18.02 7.34
CA LYS A 148 -7.99 18.07 6.34
C LYS A 148 -9.32 18.47 6.97
N LYS A 149 -9.69 17.87 8.11
CA LYS A 149 -10.93 18.23 8.84
C LYS A 149 -10.95 19.68 9.27
N ILE A 150 -9.84 20.22 9.83
CA ILE A 150 -9.71 21.62 10.22
C ILE A 150 -9.89 22.55 9.02
N ASN A 151 -9.32 22.19 7.88
CA ASN A 151 -9.39 22.94 6.62
C ASN A 151 -10.69 22.72 5.84
N LYS A 152 -11.61 21.90 6.35
CA LYS A 152 -12.87 21.53 5.66
C LYS A 152 -12.62 20.91 4.27
N ASP A 153 -11.57 20.12 4.17
CA ASP A 153 -11.21 19.33 3.00
C ASP A 153 -11.78 17.91 3.16
N ASP A 154 -12.80 17.57 2.39
CA ASP A 154 -13.55 16.31 2.45
C ASP A 154 -12.84 15.15 1.70
N ASN A 155 -11.55 15.28 1.42
CA ASN A 155 -10.76 14.19 0.82
C ASN A 155 -10.16 13.26 1.88
N LEU A 156 -9.85 12.05 1.46
CA LEU A 156 -9.44 10.96 2.34
C LEU A 156 -7.92 10.91 2.54
N VAL A 157 -7.52 10.27 3.63
CA VAL A 157 -6.15 9.91 3.91
C VAL A 157 -6.02 8.40 3.95
N TYR A 158 -5.13 7.85 3.14
CA TYR A 158 -4.79 6.43 3.10
C TYR A 158 -3.43 6.19 3.75
N CYS A 159 -3.30 5.08 4.50
CA CYS A 159 -2.03 4.67 5.10
C CYS A 159 -1.87 3.16 4.91
N LEU A 160 -0.76 2.72 4.31
CA LEU A 160 -0.42 1.30 4.20
C LEU A 160 0.64 0.94 5.24
N MET A 161 0.38 -0.13 5.98
CA MET A 161 1.21 -0.66 7.05
C MET A 161 1.42 -2.16 6.86
N GLY A 162 2.51 -2.71 7.38
CA GLY A 162 2.72 -4.16 7.47
C GLY A 162 2.15 -4.76 8.76
N ASP A 163 1.88 -6.07 8.76
CA ASP A 163 1.47 -6.79 9.96
C ASP A 163 2.59 -6.89 11.01
N GLY A 164 3.82 -7.17 10.60
CA GLY A 164 4.99 -7.10 11.49
C GLY A 164 5.18 -5.71 12.11
N GLU A 165 4.82 -4.65 11.40
CA GLU A 165 4.83 -3.27 11.89
C GLU A 165 3.84 -3.05 13.05
N LEU A 166 2.74 -3.81 13.13
CA LEU A 166 1.81 -3.72 14.25
C LEU A 166 2.39 -4.20 15.59
N GLN A 167 3.57 -4.81 15.57
CA GLN A 167 4.29 -5.16 16.80
C GLN A 167 4.89 -3.93 17.49
N GLU A 168 5.01 -2.80 16.78
CA GLU A 168 5.42 -1.51 17.36
C GLU A 168 4.31 -0.92 18.22
N GLY A 169 4.60 -0.68 19.52
CA GLY A 169 3.62 -0.18 20.50
C GLY A 169 2.96 1.14 20.10
N GLN A 170 3.71 2.01 19.44
CA GLN A 170 3.24 3.32 18.97
C GLN A 170 2.03 3.22 18.02
N ASN A 171 1.88 2.15 17.24
CA ASN A 171 0.71 1.94 16.42
C ASN A 171 -0.57 1.85 17.26
N TRP A 172 -0.51 1.15 18.39
CA TRP A 172 -1.68 0.99 19.27
C TRP A 172 -2.06 2.29 19.97
N GLU A 173 -1.08 3.14 20.30
CA GLU A 173 -1.34 4.52 20.77
C GLU A 173 -2.05 5.34 19.70
N ALA A 174 -1.58 5.28 18.46
CA ALA A 174 -2.19 5.98 17.32
C ALA A 174 -3.62 5.47 17.02
N ILE A 175 -3.82 4.14 17.04
CA ILE A 175 -5.13 3.49 16.83
C ILE A 175 -6.13 3.96 17.89
N MET A 176 -5.75 3.97 19.16
CA MET A 176 -6.58 4.46 20.27
C MET A 176 -6.93 5.95 20.07
N TYR A 177 -5.93 6.77 19.73
CA TYR A 177 -6.11 8.21 19.54
C TYR A 177 -7.07 8.52 18.39
N ALA A 178 -6.91 7.85 17.24
CA ALA A 178 -7.77 8.06 16.06
C ALA A 178 -9.25 7.83 16.38
N ALA A 179 -9.56 6.74 17.07
CA ALA A 179 -10.92 6.43 17.49
C ALA A 179 -11.45 7.45 18.51
N ALA A 180 -10.65 7.79 19.53
CA ALA A 180 -11.03 8.78 20.56
C ALA A 180 -11.29 10.19 19.99
N LYS A 181 -10.67 10.52 18.85
CA LYS A 181 -10.83 11.83 18.16
C LYS A 181 -11.76 11.78 16.96
N ASN A 182 -12.44 10.65 16.73
CA ASN A 182 -13.34 10.46 15.58
C ASN A 182 -12.69 10.87 14.26
N VAL A 183 -11.48 10.34 14.01
CA VAL A 183 -10.72 10.61 12.77
C VAL A 183 -11.31 9.71 11.68
N ASP A 184 -12.44 10.10 11.12
CA ASP A 184 -13.31 9.30 10.26
C ASP A 184 -13.06 9.49 8.75
N ASN A 185 -12.06 10.28 8.38
CA ASN A 185 -11.57 10.49 7.02
C ASN A 185 -10.25 9.76 6.75
N ILE A 186 -9.94 8.73 7.52
CA ILE A 186 -8.75 7.87 7.35
C ILE A 186 -9.14 6.44 7.00
N ILE A 187 -8.40 5.83 6.07
CA ILE A 187 -8.44 4.40 5.77
C ILE A 187 -7.02 3.85 5.96
N ALA A 188 -6.79 3.14 7.07
CA ALA A 188 -5.55 2.40 7.30
C ALA A 188 -5.68 1.00 6.72
N THR A 189 -4.70 0.57 5.94
CA THR A 189 -4.65 -0.79 5.38
C THR A 189 -3.48 -1.54 5.98
N ILE A 190 -3.73 -2.74 6.48
CA ILE A 190 -2.73 -3.65 7.02
C ILE A 190 -2.48 -4.76 6.01
N ASP A 191 -1.27 -4.81 5.46
CA ASP A 191 -0.79 -5.94 4.67
C ASP A 191 -0.58 -7.15 5.57
N LEU A 192 -1.61 -8.02 5.63
CA LEU A 192 -1.60 -9.24 6.43
C LEU A 192 -1.01 -10.40 5.62
N ASN A 193 0.28 -10.40 5.43
CA ASN A 193 0.98 -11.46 4.70
C ASN A 193 1.55 -12.55 5.62
N GLY A 194 1.53 -12.35 6.95
CA GLY A 194 2.01 -13.30 7.95
C GLY A 194 3.52 -13.44 8.02
N GLN A 195 4.29 -12.60 7.34
CA GLN A 195 5.75 -12.71 7.23
C GLN A 195 6.44 -11.41 7.60
N GLN A 196 7.62 -11.53 8.21
CA GLN A 196 8.55 -10.44 8.47
C GLN A 196 9.99 -10.91 8.26
N ILE A 197 10.98 -10.04 8.49
CA ILE A 197 12.39 -10.31 8.17
C ILE A 197 12.93 -11.56 8.86
N ASP A 198 12.54 -11.85 10.10
CA ASP A 198 13.09 -12.90 10.93
C ASP A 198 12.23 -14.20 10.98
N GLY A 199 11.13 -14.24 10.22
CA GLY A 199 10.22 -15.40 10.21
C GLY A 199 8.76 -15.03 10.01
N SER A 200 7.86 -15.93 10.43
CA SER A 200 6.44 -15.59 10.47
C SER A 200 6.14 -14.60 11.62
N THR A 201 5.10 -13.77 11.44
CA THR A 201 4.67 -12.86 12.52
C THR A 201 4.25 -13.63 13.77
N ASP A 202 3.76 -14.87 13.64
CA ASP A 202 3.35 -15.72 14.76
C ASP A 202 4.55 -16.29 15.52
N ASP A 203 5.68 -16.55 14.85
CA ASP A 203 6.89 -17.07 15.49
C ASP A 203 7.67 -15.96 16.20
N VAL A 204 7.64 -14.73 15.69
CA VAL A 204 8.40 -13.61 16.28
C VAL A 204 7.64 -12.97 17.44
N ILE A 205 6.48 -12.34 17.18
CA ILE A 205 5.57 -11.83 18.22
C ILE A 205 4.13 -11.97 17.71
N LYS A 206 3.42 -12.94 18.27
CA LYS A 206 2.07 -13.27 17.83
C LYS A 206 1.09 -12.10 17.98
N LEU A 207 0.51 -11.67 16.87
CA LEU A 207 -0.45 -10.56 16.86
C LEU A 207 -1.85 -10.97 17.41
N GLY A 208 -2.18 -12.26 17.38
CA GLY A 208 -3.52 -12.74 17.73
C GLY A 208 -4.58 -12.23 16.74
N ASN A 209 -5.80 -12.02 17.21
CA ASN A 209 -6.88 -11.56 16.34
C ASN A 209 -6.80 -10.04 16.14
N VAL A 210 -6.21 -9.62 15.02
CA VAL A 210 -6.01 -8.21 14.65
C VAL A 210 -7.35 -7.50 14.47
N ARG A 211 -8.35 -8.16 13.85
CA ARG A 211 -9.69 -7.62 13.68
C ARG A 211 -10.32 -7.19 15.01
N THR A 212 -10.38 -8.12 15.96
CA THR A 212 -10.97 -7.86 17.26
C THR A 212 -10.24 -6.73 18.01
N LYS A 213 -8.93 -6.62 17.85
CA LYS A 213 -8.15 -5.53 18.43
C LYS A 213 -8.59 -4.17 17.90
N PHE A 214 -8.63 -3.99 16.57
CA PHE A 214 -9.09 -2.73 15.95
C PHE A 214 -10.55 -2.41 16.31
N GLU A 215 -11.45 -3.40 16.26
CA GLU A 215 -12.86 -3.22 16.66
C GLU A 215 -12.98 -2.80 18.14
N SER A 216 -12.17 -3.37 19.04
CA SER A 216 -12.14 -3.02 20.46
C SER A 216 -11.66 -1.59 20.72
N PHE A 217 -10.81 -1.04 19.86
CA PHE A 217 -10.44 0.37 19.89
C PHE A 217 -11.47 1.30 19.23
N GLY A 218 -12.53 0.76 18.63
CA GLY A 218 -13.63 1.54 18.02
C GLY A 218 -13.49 1.82 16.53
N TRP A 219 -12.63 1.11 15.82
CA TRP A 219 -12.50 1.18 14.36
C TRP A 219 -13.54 0.34 13.64
N ASP A 220 -13.98 0.77 12.48
CA ASP A 220 -14.70 -0.09 11.52
C ASP A 220 -13.66 -0.92 10.74
N VAL A 221 -13.85 -2.25 10.72
CA VAL A 221 -12.91 -3.18 10.10
C VAL A 221 -13.52 -3.85 8.88
N ILE A 222 -12.77 -3.87 7.78
CA ILE A 222 -13.10 -4.55 6.53
C ILE A 222 -12.00 -5.57 6.26
N GLU A 223 -12.38 -6.81 5.98
CA GLU A 223 -11.44 -7.85 5.54
C GLU A 223 -11.52 -8.04 4.04
N ILE A 224 -10.37 -8.13 3.41
CA ILE A 224 -10.20 -8.54 2.00
C ILE A 224 -9.42 -9.85 2.03
N ASP A 225 -10.15 -10.96 1.86
CA ASP A 225 -9.58 -12.31 1.99
C ASP A 225 -8.62 -12.69 0.86
N ASN A 226 -8.79 -12.08 -0.32
CA ASN A 226 -7.88 -12.24 -1.44
C ASN A 226 -7.27 -10.90 -1.84
N GLY A 227 -6.27 -10.47 -1.10
CA GLY A 227 -5.55 -9.21 -1.28
C GLY A 227 -4.64 -9.15 -2.51
N ASN A 228 -4.63 -10.22 -3.32
CA ASN A 228 -3.96 -10.27 -4.62
C ASN A 228 -4.96 -10.42 -5.79
N ASN A 229 -6.25 -10.12 -5.53
CA ASN A 229 -7.28 -10.03 -6.56
C ASN A 229 -7.77 -8.58 -6.69
N ILE A 230 -7.60 -7.98 -7.88
CA ILE A 230 -7.96 -6.58 -8.15
C ILE A 230 -9.43 -6.29 -7.89
N THR A 231 -10.34 -7.22 -8.24
CA THR A 231 -11.78 -7.05 -8.03
C THR A 231 -12.13 -7.03 -6.54
N ASP A 232 -11.53 -7.93 -5.75
CA ASP A 232 -11.77 -7.99 -4.31
C ASP A 232 -11.22 -6.76 -3.60
N ILE A 233 -10.02 -6.29 -4.03
CA ILE A 233 -9.41 -5.05 -3.54
C ILE A 233 -10.29 -3.84 -3.87
N PHE A 234 -10.73 -3.70 -5.11
CA PHE A 234 -11.60 -2.59 -5.53
C PHE A 234 -12.89 -2.56 -4.70
N ASN A 235 -13.58 -3.70 -4.57
CA ASN A 235 -14.80 -3.81 -3.76
C ASN A 235 -14.54 -3.48 -2.29
N GLY A 236 -13.42 -3.95 -1.73
CA GLY A 236 -13.02 -3.66 -0.35
C GLY A 236 -12.73 -2.18 -0.12
N LEU A 237 -12.02 -1.54 -1.04
CA LEU A 237 -11.73 -0.10 -0.99
C LEU A 237 -13.00 0.75 -1.11
N GLU A 238 -13.90 0.45 -2.04
CA GLU A 238 -15.18 1.16 -2.17
C GLU A 238 -16.06 0.96 -0.91
N LYS A 239 -16.07 -0.25 -0.34
CA LYS A 239 -16.74 -0.51 0.94
C LYS A 239 -16.11 0.31 2.08
N ALA A 240 -14.78 0.44 2.11
CA ALA A 240 -14.08 1.26 3.10
C ALA A 240 -14.46 2.74 2.96
N LYS A 241 -14.45 3.27 1.72
CA LYS A 241 -14.89 4.64 1.43
C LYS A 241 -16.33 4.90 1.90
N SER A 242 -17.24 3.94 1.73
CA SER A 242 -18.62 4.09 2.19
C SER A 242 -18.77 4.15 3.72
N LYS A 243 -17.72 3.83 4.46
CA LYS A 243 -17.67 3.88 5.94
C LYS A 243 -16.98 5.14 6.47
N THR A 244 -16.35 5.94 5.62
CA THR A 244 -15.73 7.20 6.05
C THR A 244 -16.77 8.28 6.35
N PHE A 245 -16.39 9.28 7.13
CA PHE A 245 -17.25 10.38 7.60
C PHE A 245 -18.47 9.94 8.43
N LEU A 246 -18.40 8.76 9.06
CA LEU A 246 -19.44 8.22 9.93
C LEU A 246 -19.02 8.19 11.42
N GLY A 247 -18.01 8.99 11.79
CA GLY A 247 -17.55 9.14 13.16
C GLY A 247 -16.55 8.08 13.63
N LYS A 248 -16.11 7.17 12.75
CA LYS A 248 -15.12 6.13 13.08
C LYS A 248 -14.03 6.06 12.03
N PRO A 249 -12.76 5.84 12.42
CA PRO A 249 -11.71 5.48 11.48
C PRO A 249 -11.97 4.09 10.89
N VAL A 250 -11.45 3.85 9.67
CA VAL A 250 -11.63 2.59 8.94
C VAL A 250 -10.30 1.87 8.79
N CYS A 251 -10.30 0.56 9.08
CA CYS A 251 -9.17 -0.34 8.86
C CYS A 251 -9.52 -1.40 7.82
N ILE A 252 -8.65 -1.60 6.85
CA ILE A 252 -8.69 -2.73 5.92
C ILE A 252 -7.65 -3.75 6.37
N LEU A 253 -8.07 -4.99 6.58
CA LEU A 253 -7.19 -6.14 6.76
C LEU A 253 -7.06 -6.83 5.42
N LEU A 254 -5.94 -6.64 4.75
CA LEU A 254 -5.65 -7.08 3.39
C LEU A 254 -4.81 -8.36 3.44
N LYS A 255 -5.40 -9.52 3.21
CA LYS A 255 -4.67 -10.79 3.20
C LYS A 255 -3.95 -10.97 1.88
N THR A 256 -2.64 -10.82 1.88
CA THR A 256 -1.79 -10.96 0.70
C THR A 256 -0.87 -12.18 0.80
N ILE A 257 -0.22 -12.49 -0.32
CA ILE A 257 0.87 -13.46 -0.39
C ILE A 257 2.16 -12.68 -0.64
N MET A 258 3.09 -12.71 0.32
CA MET A 258 4.42 -12.15 0.11
C MET A 258 5.07 -12.81 -1.11
N GLY A 259 5.65 -12.03 -2.03
CA GLY A 259 6.26 -12.53 -3.26
C GLY A 259 5.27 -12.89 -4.38
N ASN A 260 4.00 -12.49 -4.28
CA ASN A 260 2.97 -12.85 -5.24
C ASN A 260 3.36 -12.55 -6.70
N GLY A 261 3.14 -13.53 -7.59
CA GLY A 261 3.50 -13.46 -9.01
C GLY A 261 4.91 -13.93 -9.36
N VAL A 262 5.69 -14.40 -8.34
CA VAL A 262 7.00 -15.04 -8.52
C VAL A 262 7.04 -16.29 -7.64
N ASP A 263 6.86 -17.47 -8.26
CA ASP A 263 6.59 -18.74 -7.59
C ASP A 263 7.61 -19.10 -6.48
N PHE A 264 8.89 -18.92 -6.74
CA PHE A 264 9.96 -19.22 -5.77
C PHE A 264 10.08 -18.18 -4.63
N MET A 265 9.37 -17.04 -4.71
CA MET A 265 9.33 -16.01 -3.67
C MET A 265 8.10 -16.13 -2.77
N MET A 266 7.10 -16.90 -3.18
CA MET A 266 5.82 -17.02 -2.46
C MET A 266 5.96 -17.88 -1.20
N HIS A 267 5.13 -17.58 -0.19
CA HIS A 267 4.96 -18.38 1.03
C HIS A 267 6.21 -18.55 1.89
N THR A 268 7.20 -17.68 1.79
CA THR A 268 8.41 -17.70 2.60
C THR A 268 8.88 -16.30 2.96
N HIS A 269 9.42 -16.13 4.16
CA HIS A 269 10.00 -14.87 4.63
C HIS A 269 11.37 -14.55 4.01
N GLU A 270 12.05 -15.54 3.42
CA GLU A 270 13.41 -15.38 2.89
C GLU A 270 13.53 -14.24 1.87
N TRP A 271 12.45 -13.94 1.16
CA TRP A 271 12.41 -12.87 0.16
C TRP A 271 11.95 -11.53 0.71
N HIS A 272 11.81 -11.42 2.02
CA HIS A 272 11.46 -10.13 2.65
C HIS A 272 12.48 -9.05 2.28
N GLY A 273 13.79 -9.34 2.44
CA GLY A 273 14.87 -8.38 2.20
C GLY A 273 16.01 -8.90 1.31
N LYS A 274 15.76 -9.90 0.46
CA LYS A 274 16.76 -10.55 -0.40
C LYS A 274 16.52 -10.20 -1.86
N ALA A 275 17.57 -9.77 -2.56
CA ALA A 275 17.52 -9.55 -4.00
C ALA A 275 17.65 -10.88 -4.78
N PRO A 276 16.97 -11.03 -5.95
CA PRO A 276 17.18 -12.16 -6.84
C PRO A 276 18.56 -12.08 -7.53
N ASN A 277 19.17 -13.22 -7.80
CA ASN A 277 20.33 -13.32 -8.70
C ASN A 277 19.88 -13.29 -10.18
N ASP A 278 20.84 -13.36 -11.13
CA ASP A 278 20.59 -13.27 -12.59
C ASP A 278 19.58 -14.32 -13.06
N GLU A 279 19.77 -15.59 -12.67
CA GLU A 279 18.88 -16.70 -13.04
C GLU A 279 17.46 -16.51 -12.46
N GLN A 280 17.39 -16.11 -11.20
CA GLN A 280 16.11 -15.84 -10.51
C GLN A 280 15.38 -14.63 -11.11
N LEU A 281 16.11 -13.59 -11.50
CA LEU A 281 15.52 -12.47 -12.23
C LEU A 281 14.92 -12.94 -13.56
N GLU A 282 15.66 -13.73 -14.34
CA GLU A 282 15.18 -14.24 -15.62
C GLU A 282 13.89 -15.06 -15.47
N ILE A 283 13.82 -15.94 -14.45
CA ILE A 283 12.63 -16.71 -14.13
C ILE A 283 11.47 -15.78 -13.75
N GLY A 284 11.70 -14.82 -12.85
CA GLY A 284 10.66 -13.89 -12.40
C GLY A 284 10.11 -13.02 -13.54
N LEU A 285 10.98 -12.56 -14.45
CA LEU A 285 10.57 -11.81 -15.64
C LEU A 285 9.79 -12.65 -16.65
N LYS A 286 10.08 -13.94 -16.79
CA LYS A 286 9.28 -14.85 -17.61
C LYS A 286 7.88 -15.09 -17.06
N GLN A 287 7.73 -15.12 -15.74
CA GLN A 287 6.44 -15.24 -15.06
C GLN A 287 5.59 -13.96 -15.13
N ASN A 288 6.24 -12.83 -15.31
CA ASN A 288 5.63 -11.51 -15.45
C ASN A 288 6.01 -10.92 -16.81
N PRO A 289 5.28 -11.23 -17.90
CA PRO A 289 5.61 -10.73 -19.24
C PRO A 289 5.53 -9.21 -19.32
N GLU A 290 6.32 -8.62 -20.20
CA GLU A 290 6.31 -7.18 -20.47
C GLU A 290 4.96 -6.73 -21.02
N THR A 291 4.38 -5.67 -20.45
CA THR A 291 3.05 -5.17 -20.83
C THR A 291 3.03 -3.70 -21.22
N LEU A 292 3.86 -2.86 -20.59
CA LEU A 292 3.89 -1.41 -20.78
C LEU A 292 5.27 -0.86 -21.17
N GLY A 293 6.21 -1.72 -21.47
CA GLY A 293 7.60 -1.37 -21.73
C GLY A 293 8.46 -1.35 -20.47
N ASP A 294 9.62 -1.99 -20.58
CA ASP A 294 10.68 -1.93 -19.57
C ASP A 294 11.44 -0.59 -19.69
N TYR A 295 11.91 -0.03 -18.55
CA TYR A 295 12.78 1.16 -18.50
C TYR A 295 14.24 0.83 -18.75
#